data_331dbf2b4a9fcb5ea8c89d108dbf1dc3
#
_entry.id   331dbf2b4a9fcb5ea8c89d108dbf1dc3
#
_cell.length_a   1.000
_cell.length_b   1.000
_cell.length_c   1.000
_cell.angle_alpha   90.00
_cell.angle_beta   90.00
_cell.angle_gamma   90.00
#
_symmetry.space_group_name_H-M   'P 1'
#
loop_
_entity.id
_entity.type
_entity.pdbx_description
1 polymer ?
#
loop_
_entity_poly.entity_id
_entity_poly.type
_entity_poly.pdbx_seq_one_letter_code
_entity_poly.pdbx_strand_id
1 'polypeptide(L)'
;MTIKNITIGALVLAFIIFLIYIFMQPSNLKNVSENSPAPSESASPSIATSKKAVIETSYGNIEFVLYEKDAPKTVENFIKLADKGFYNGIIFHRVIKGFMIQGGDPTGTGMGGPGYQFADELNPSAPSYQ
;
A
#
# COMPACT_ATOMS: atom_id res chain seq x y z
N MET A 1 -15.48 -45.17 -32.08
CA MET A 1 -14.80 -43.89 -31.78
C MET A 1 -15.51 -43.26 -30.59
N THR A 2 -14.84 -43.08 -29.51
CA THR A 2 -15.29 -43.29 -28.14
C THR A 2 -15.96 -42.06 -27.53
N ILE A 3 -17.14 -42.26 -26.96
CA ILE A 3 -17.98 -41.24 -26.25
C ILE A 3 -17.22 -40.47 -25.16
N LYS A 4 -16.10 -41.01 -24.66
CA LYS A 4 -15.25 -40.35 -23.64
C LYS A 4 -14.56 -39.07 -24.11
N ASN A 5 -14.26 -38.92 -25.39
CA ASN A 5 -13.53 -37.74 -25.89
C ASN A 5 -14.46 -36.54 -26.15
N ILE A 6 -15.77 -36.79 -26.32
CA ILE A 6 -16.78 -35.74 -26.53
C ILE A 6 -17.09 -35.03 -25.19
N THR A 7 -17.12 -35.79 -24.09
CA THR A 7 -17.42 -35.23 -22.77
C THR A 7 -16.28 -34.34 -22.22
N ILE A 8 -15.03 -34.71 -22.51
CA ILE A 8 -13.87 -33.89 -22.09
C ILE A 8 -13.81 -32.58 -22.87
N GLY A 9 -14.09 -32.64 -24.20
CA GLY A 9 -14.11 -31.41 -25.02
C GLY A 9 -15.21 -30.44 -24.61
N ALA A 10 -16.40 -30.93 -24.27
CA ALA A 10 -17.49 -30.10 -23.79
C ALA A 10 -17.20 -29.44 -22.43
N LEU A 11 -16.56 -30.16 -21.53
CA LEU A 11 -16.13 -29.60 -20.22
C LEU A 11 -15.07 -28.52 -20.35
N VAL A 12 -14.08 -28.71 -21.23
CA VAL A 12 -13.04 -27.71 -21.50
C VAL A 12 -13.65 -26.45 -22.13
N LEU A 13 -14.56 -26.61 -23.06
CA LEU A 13 -15.24 -25.47 -23.71
C LEU A 13 -16.10 -24.70 -22.71
N ALA A 14 -16.84 -25.38 -21.85
CA ALA A 14 -17.62 -24.74 -20.77
C ALA A 14 -16.73 -23.97 -19.78
N PHE A 15 -15.57 -24.52 -19.45
CA PHE A 15 -14.63 -23.87 -18.56
C PHE A 15 -14.02 -22.59 -19.18
N ILE A 16 -13.70 -22.63 -20.48
CA ILE A 16 -13.19 -21.46 -21.21
C ILE A 16 -14.27 -20.36 -21.29
N ILE A 17 -15.50 -20.71 -21.57
CA ILE A 17 -16.66 -19.78 -21.62
C ILE A 17 -16.88 -19.17 -20.23
N PHE A 18 -16.75 -19.95 -19.16
CA PHE A 18 -16.89 -19.48 -17.79
C PHE A 18 -15.78 -18.49 -17.40
N LEU A 19 -14.52 -18.74 -17.83
CA LEU A 19 -13.41 -17.79 -17.61
C LEU A 19 -13.62 -16.49 -18.37
N ILE A 20 -14.11 -16.54 -19.62
CA ILE A 20 -14.43 -15.34 -20.41
C ILE A 20 -15.59 -14.58 -19.76
N TYR A 21 -16.59 -15.27 -19.23
CA TYR A 21 -17.71 -14.65 -18.53
C TYR A 21 -17.26 -13.90 -17.27
N ILE A 22 -16.35 -14.46 -16.47
CA ILE A 22 -15.78 -13.79 -15.29
C ILE A 22 -14.97 -12.56 -15.69
N PHE A 23 -14.19 -12.64 -16.79
CA PHE A 23 -13.38 -11.53 -17.25
C PHE A 23 -14.19 -10.39 -17.88
N MET A 24 -15.40 -10.67 -18.37
CA MET A 24 -16.31 -9.66 -18.96
C MET A 24 -17.32 -9.07 -17.98
N GLN A 25 -17.27 -9.38 -16.69
CA GLN A 25 -18.12 -8.72 -15.71
C GLN A 25 -17.69 -7.25 -15.55
N PRO A 26 -18.54 -6.28 -15.95
CA PRO A 26 -18.24 -4.88 -15.64
C PRO A 26 -18.31 -4.71 -14.14
N SER A 27 -17.24 -4.21 -13.55
CA SER A 27 -17.19 -3.80 -12.14
C SER A 27 -18.21 -2.69 -11.91
N ASN A 28 -19.37 -3.07 -11.41
CA ASN A 28 -20.45 -2.16 -11.05
C ASN A 28 -20.07 -1.46 -9.74
N LEU A 29 -19.33 -0.36 -9.85
CA LEU A 29 -19.09 0.58 -8.76
C LEU A 29 -20.44 1.27 -8.44
N LYS A 30 -21.20 0.68 -7.53
CA LYS A 30 -22.32 1.37 -6.90
C LYS A 30 -21.76 2.48 -6.01
N ASN A 31 -21.97 3.73 -6.45
CA ASN A 31 -21.87 4.89 -5.58
C ASN A 31 -22.82 4.70 -4.39
N VAL A 32 -22.26 4.40 -3.23
CA VAL A 32 -22.97 4.56 -1.96
C VAL A 32 -22.74 5.97 -1.50
N SER A 33 -23.72 6.82 -1.74
CA SER A 33 -23.88 8.10 -1.06
C SER A 33 -24.39 7.79 0.34
N GLU A 34 -23.54 7.82 1.34
CA GLU A 34 -23.95 7.73 2.74
C GLU A 34 -23.67 9.06 3.42
N ASN A 35 -24.79 9.73 3.66
CA ASN A 35 -24.89 10.98 4.39
C ASN A 35 -24.75 10.66 5.87
N SER A 36 -23.57 10.90 6.46
CA SER A 36 -23.36 10.88 7.91
C SER A 36 -22.86 12.24 8.37
N PRO A 37 -23.41 12.83 9.45
CA PRO A 37 -23.04 14.17 9.86
C PRO A 37 -21.61 14.18 10.41
N ALA A 38 -20.78 15.04 9.82
CA ALA A 38 -19.41 15.28 10.19
C ALA A 38 -19.28 15.88 11.59
N PRO A 39 -18.27 15.45 12.38
CA PRO A 39 -17.75 16.27 13.46
C PRO A 39 -16.99 17.46 12.89
N SER A 40 -17.24 18.63 13.46
CA SER A 40 -16.67 19.92 13.16
C SER A 40 -15.18 19.89 12.84
N GLU A 41 -14.85 20.24 11.61
CA GLU A 41 -13.48 20.31 11.09
C GLU A 41 -12.86 21.62 11.55
N SER A 42 -11.95 21.50 12.53
CA SER A 42 -11.00 22.58 12.86
C SER A 42 -10.10 22.81 11.66
N ALA A 43 -10.06 24.02 11.17
CA ALA A 43 -9.33 24.45 9.98
C ALA A 43 -7.87 23.97 9.99
N SER A 44 -7.60 22.93 9.19
CA SER A 44 -6.24 22.51 8.84
C SER A 44 -5.74 23.34 7.66
N PRO A 45 -4.48 23.80 7.68
CA PRO A 45 -3.95 24.60 6.58
C PRO A 45 -3.96 23.79 5.29
N SER A 46 -4.32 24.46 4.19
CA SER A 46 -4.37 23.94 2.81
C SER A 46 -3.21 23.01 2.50
N ILE A 47 -3.46 21.70 2.53
CA ILE A 47 -2.46 20.67 2.16
C ILE A 47 -2.44 20.62 0.63
N ALA A 48 -1.56 21.41 0.03
CA ALA A 48 -1.24 21.27 -1.38
C ALA A 48 -0.71 19.85 -1.62
N THR A 49 -1.52 19.02 -2.28
CA THR A 49 -1.21 17.72 -2.91
C THR A 49 -0.13 16.89 -2.20
N SER A 50 -0.34 16.55 -0.94
CA SER A 50 0.54 15.62 -0.23
C SER A 50 0.23 14.19 -0.65
N LYS A 51 1.24 13.41 -1.02
CA LYS A 51 1.07 11.98 -1.30
C LYS A 51 0.76 11.24 0.00
N LYS A 52 -0.15 10.28 -0.07
CA LYS A 52 -0.47 9.38 1.03
C LYS A 52 0.10 8.00 0.74
N ALA A 53 0.52 7.32 1.78
CA ALA A 53 0.90 5.92 1.72
C ALA A 53 0.11 5.11 2.73
N VAL A 54 -0.09 3.83 2.44
CA VAL A 54 -0.79 2.87 3.30
C VAL A 54 0.12 1.66 3.49
N ILE A 55 0.37 1.29 4.73
CA ILE A 55 1.00 0.03 5.08
C ILE A 55 -0.11 -0.94 5.49
N GLU A 56 -0.32 -1.96 4.68
CA GLU A 56 -1.27 -3.04 4.97
C GLU A 56 -0.59 -4.06 5.89
N THR A 57 -1.18 -4.30 7.05
CA THR A 57 -0.64 -5.27 8.02
C THR A 57 -1.70 -6.31 8.39
N SER A 58 -1.27 -7.42 9.01
CA SER A 58 -2.19 -8.43 9.57
C SER A 58 -3.09 -7.91 10.68
N TYR A 59 -2.82 -6.73 11.23
CA TYR A 59 -3.60 -6.09 12.29
C TYR A 59 -4.39 -4.87 11.82
N GLY A 60 -4.36 -4.55 10.52
CA GLY A 60 -5.04 -3.41 9.92
C GLY A 60 -4.10 -2.49 9.17
N ASN A 61 -4.65 -1.41 8.61
CA ASN A 61 -3.95 -0.47 7.78
C ASN A 61 -3.40 0.70 8.59
N ILE A 62 -2.20 1.14 8.24
CA ILE A 62 -1.57 2.35 8.77
C ILE A 62 -1.46 3.35 7.62
N GLU A 63 -2.21 4.44 7.70
CA GLU A 63 -2.18 5.52 6.72
C GLU A 63 -1.29 6.66 7.21
N PHE A 64 -0.49 7.24 6.31
CA PHE A 64 0.34 8.39 6.62
C PHE A 64 0.59 9.28 5.40
N VAL A 65 0.98 10.51 5.66
CA VAL A 65 1.26 11.53 4.65
C VAL A 65 2.76 11.63 4.41
N LEU A 66 3.14 11.74 3.14
CA LEU A 66 4.54 11.93 2.73
C LEU A 66 4.81 13.42 2.52
N TYR A 67 5.75 13.96 3.27
CA TYR A 67 6.13 15.38 3.20
C TYR A 67 7.17 15.63 2.10
N GLU A 68 6.75 15.52 0.84
CA GLU A 68 7.61 15.61 -0.35
C GLU A 68 8.33 16.97 -0.47
N LYS A 69 7.72 18.04 0.03
CA LYS A 69 8.35 19.37 0.01
C LYS A 69 9.49 19.52 1.02
N ASP A 70 9.40 18.80 2.13
CA ASP A 70 10.37 18.90 3.22
C ASP A 70 11.53 17.92 3.06
N ALA A 71 11.25 16.72 2.50
CA ALA A 71 12.25 15.67 2.31
C ALA A 71 12.04 14.94 0.95
N PRO A 72 12.27 15.62 -0.19
CA PRO A 72 11.95 15.06 -1.52
C PRO A 72 12.70 13.77 -1.85
N LYS A 73 14.00 13.67 -1.53
CA LYS A 73 14.80 12.46 -1.81
C LYS A 73 14.37 11.28 -0.93
N THR A 74 14.04 11.56 0.32
CA THR A 74 13.55 10.56 1.28
C THR A 74 12.20 9.99 0.81
N VAL A 75 11.28 10.86 0.40
CA VAL A 75 9.98 10.46 -0.14
C VAL A 75 10.14 9.70 -1.46
N GLU A 76 10.97 10.18 -2.38
CA GLU A 76 11.25 9.50 -3.63
C GLU A 76 11.83 8.10 -3.41
N ASN A 77 12.77 7.98 -2.48
CA ASN A 77 13.37 6.70 -2.11
C ASN A 77 12.31 5.73 -1.55
N PHE A 78 11.46 6.20 -0.63
CA PHE A 78 10.39 5.39 -0.07
C PHE A 78 9.44 4.87 -1.17
N ILE A 79 9.00 5.75 -2.08
CA ILE A 79 8.10 5.39 -3.19
C ILE A 79 8.77 4.36 -4.10
N LYS A 80 10.02 4.59 -4.52
CA LYS A 80 10.77 3.65 -5.36
C LYS A 80 10.90 2.26 -4.76
N LEU A 81 11.10 2.19 -3.46
CA LEU A 81 11.20 0.91 -2.75
C LEU A 81 9.82 0.24 -2.62
N ALA A 82 8.77 1.01 -2.35
CA ALA A 82 7.40 0.50 -2.30
C ALA A 82 6.95 -0.05 -3.65
N ASP A 83 7.18 0.68 -4.74
CA ASP A 83 6.85 0.25 -6.11
C ASP A 83 7.57 -1.04 -6.53
N LYS A 84 8.78 -1.26 -6.01
CA LYS A 84 9.55 -2.50 -6.23
C LYS A 84 9.08 -3.65 -5.33
N GLY A 85 8.11 -3.43 -4.45
CA GLY A 85 7.68 -4.41 -3.47
C GLY A 85 8.71 -4.70 -2.37
N PHE A 86 9.69 -3.82 -2.17
CA PHE A 86 10.76 -4.00 -1.18
C PHE A 86 10.24 -4.23 0.22
N TYR A 87 9.12 -3.61 0.58
CA TYR A 87 8.51 -3.72 1.91
C TYR A 87 7.56 -4.91 2.07
N ASN A 88 7.27 -5.66 0.99
CA ASN A 88 6.31 -6.76 1.05
C ASN A 88 6.86 -7.91 1.92
N GLY A 89 6.04 -8.35 2.87
CA GLY A 89 6.41 -9.45 3.79
C GLY A 89 7.43 -9.08 4.89
N ILE A 90 7.81 -7.79 4.99
CA ILE A 90 8.70 -7.33 6.06
C ILE A 90 7.92 -7.25 7.38
N ILE A 91 8.59 -7.59 8.48
CA ILE A 91 8.02 -7.52 9.81
C ILE A 91 8.40 -6.23 10.54
N PHE A 92 7.60 -5.84 11.52
CA PHE A 92 8.04 -4.91 12.56
C PHE A 92 8.90 -5.68 13.55
N HIS A 93 10.21 -5.61 13.40
CA HIS A 93 11.19 -6.40 14.17
C HIS A 93 11.42 -5.84 15.59
N ARG A 94 10.97 -4.62 15.87
CA ARG A 94 11.08 -3.99 17.18
C ARG A 94 9.77 -3.27 17.52
N VAL A 95 9.16 -3.64 18.64
CA VAL A 95 7.92 -3.03 19.13
C VAL A 95 8.09 -2.67 20.60
N ILE A 96 7.96 -1.39 20.93
CA ILE A 96 8.07 -0.90 22.31
C ILE A 96 6.78 -0.18 22.67
N LYS A 97 6.04 -0.75 23.63
CA LYS A 97 4.76 -0.21 24.08
C LYS A 97 4.91 1.23 24.59
N GLY A 98 4.06 2.12 24.08
CA GLY A 98 4.05 3.53 24.46
C GLY A 98 5.18 4.35 23.86
N PHE A 99 5.99 3.79 22.96
CA PHE A 99 7.09 4.50 22.31
C PHE A 99 7.05 4.37 20.78
N MET A 100 7.32 3.19 20.19
CA MET A 100 7.44 3.06 18.75
C MET A 100 7.36 1.62 18.25
N ILE A 101 7.09 1.49 16.95
CA ILE A 101 7.32 0.28 16.16
C ILE A 101 8.36 0.57 15.09
N GLN A 102 9.21 -0.39 14.80
CA GLN A 102 10.29 -0.27 13.81
C GLN A 102 10.23 -1.42 12.82
N GLY A 103 10.27 -1.08 11.53
CA GLY A 103 10.25 -2.01 10.41
C GLY A 103 11.05 -1.47 9.23
N GLY A 104 10.89 -2.09 8.05
CA GLY A 104 11.55 -1.65 6.82
C GLY A 104 12.88 -2.35 6.53
N ASP A 105 13.33 -3.24 7.40
CA ASP A 105 14.51 -4.08 7.19
C ASP A 105 14.08 -5.46 6.72
N PRO A 106 14.47 -5.89 5.49
CA PRO A 106 14.14 -7.21 4.96
C PRO A 106 14.72 -8.37 5.78
N THR A 107 15.81 -8.13 6.52
CA THR A 107 16.45 -9.17 7.34
C THR A 107 15.79 -9.29 8.72
N GLY A 108 15.01 -8.31 9.15
CA GLY A 108 14.35 -8.27 10.46
C GLY A 108 15.32 -8.12 11.64
N THR A 109 16.58 -7.76 11.39
CA THR A 109 17.63 -7.62 12.42
C THR A 109 17.83 -6.18 12.90
N GLY A 110 17.31 -5.21 12.13
CA GLY A 110 17.56 -3.79 12.31
C GLY A 110 18.85 -3.30 11.65
N MET A 111 19.59 -4.19 10.99
CA MET A 111 20.87 -3.89 10.33
C MET A 111 20.79 -3.99 8.81
N GLY A 112 19.73 -4.53 8.26
CA GLY A 112 19.51 -4.64 6.82
C GLY A 112 18.95 -3.38 6.20
N GLY A 113 18.96 -3.33 4.85
CA GLY A 113 18.46 -2.19 4.10
C GLY A 113 18.52 -2.43 2.59
N PRO A 114 18.28 -1.39 1.77
CA PRO A 114 18.22 -1.51 0.31
C PRO A 114 19.58 -1.67 -0.38
N GLY A 115 20.67 -1.74 0.39
CA GLY A 115 22.04 -1.90 -0.14
C GLY A 115 22.74 -0.59 -0.54
N TYR A 116 22.14 0.56 -0.22
CA TYR A 116 22.72 1.89 -0.44
C TYR A 116 22.30 2.85 0.68
N GLN A 117 22.97 3.98 0.72
CA GLN A 117 22.66 5.09 1.62
C GLN A 117 22.63 6.40 0.82
N PHE A 118 21.94 7.39 1.32
CA PHE A 118 21.92 8.75 0.80
C PHE A 118 22.05 9.76 1.96
N ALA A 119 22.41 11.00 1.64
CA ALA A 119 22.60 12.04 2.64
C ALA A 119 21.28 12.40 3.34
N ASP A 120 21.36 12.73 4.62
CA ASP A 120 20.22 13.21 5.39
C ASP A 120 19.60 14.46 4.75
N GLU A 121 18.28 14.54 4.81
CA GLU A 121 17.52 15.72 4.40
C GLU A 121 16.93 16.37 5.65
N LEU A 122 17.64 17.36 6.16
CA LEU A 122 17.19 18.17 7.29
C LEU A 122 16.69 19.51 6.77
N ASN A 123 15.39 19.72 6.81
CA ASN A 123 14.80 21.01 6.50
C ASN A 123 14.64 21.81 7.81
N PRO A 124 15.45 22.87 8.03
CA PRO A 124 15.38 23.66 9.26
C PRO A 124 14.05 24.43 9.42
N SER A 125 13.27 24.54 8.35
CA SER A 125 11.95 25.18 8.35
C SER A 125 10.82 24.18 8.46
N ALA A 126 11.12 22.86 8.53
CA ALA A 126 10.08 21.84 8.71
C ALA A 126 9.44 21.98 10.09
N PRO A 127 8.13 21.76 10.20
CA PRO A 127 7.48 21.75 11.51
C PRO A 127 8.12 20.67 12.38
N SER A 128 8.47 21.05 13.62
CA SER A 128 8.96 20.08 14.60
C SER A 128 7.85 19.07 14.86
N TYR A 129 8.14 17.80 14.64
CA TYR A 129 7.22 16.71 14.99
C TYR A 129 7.18 16.64 16.53
N GLN A 130 6.03 17.04 17.07
CA GLN A 130 5.71 16.88 18.51
C GLN A 130 4.87 15.64 18.71
#